data_8ec82ef762c2f0a759122e90232660dd
#
_entry.id   8ec82ef762c2f0a759122e90232660dd
#
_cell.length_a   1.000
_cell.length_b   1.000
_cell.length_c   1.000
_cell.angle_alpha   90.00
_cell.angle_beta   90.00
_cell.angle_gamma   90.00
#
_symmetry.space_group_name_H-M   'P 1'
#
loop_
_entity.id
_entity.type
_entity.pdbx_description
1 polymer ?
#
loop_
_entity_poly.entity_id
_entity_poly.type
_entity_poly.pdbx_seq_one_letter_code
_entity_poly.pdbx_strand_id
1 'polypeptide(L)'
;TVLEYQDRPGGRNMSIRGGDKVVEVDGTVQDCTFAPGNYLNPGPWRIPYHHRALLHYCKKFGVALEPFIQMNQQALVQSSKAFGGKPMRYRELHADWDGNVAELLAKAIDNRGLDSAMTKEDADRLRIALREWGALDQNFKYSKNYRSSRRRGFERAQGGGVLGEPIPSDPHAFKDILDSGIWRTVAQHMNIDHQHAMFQPVGGMGMIGIKLTGKKG
;
A
#
# COMPACT_ATOMS: atom_id res chain seq x y z
N THR A 1 39.90 -4.24 0.93
CA THR A 1 39.63 -3.70 2.27
C THR A 1 38.48 -2.72 2.17
N VAL A 2 37.49 -2.82 3.04
CA VAL A 2 36.39 -1.86 3.19
C VAL A 2 36.61 -1.14 4.51
N LEU A 3 36.58 0.19 4.47
CA LEU A 3 36.69 1.02 5.65
C LEU A 3 35.30 1.45 6.08
N GLU A 4 34.98 1.32 7.36
CA GLU A 4 33.74 1.76 7.98
C GLU A 4 34.05 2.77 9.09
N TYR A 5 33.36 3.89 9.08
CA TYR A 5 33.57 4.96 10.06
C TYR A 5 32.89 4.64 11.40
N GLN A 6 31.75 3.93 11.36
CA GLN A 6 30.98 3.60 12.56
C GLN A 6 31.50 2.29 13.19
N ASP A 7 31.19 2.08 14.45
CA ASP A 7 31.51 0.87 15.19
C ASP A 7 30.67 -0.35 14.79
N ARG A 8 29.67 -0.14 13.92
CA ARG A 8 28.76 -1.16 13.40
C ARG A 8 28.81 -1.25 11.88
N PRO A 9 28.63 -2.46 11.31
CA PRO A 9 28.54 -2.62 9.85
C PRO A 9 27.17 -2.22 9.32
N GLY A 10 27.12 -1.94 8.00
CA GLY A 10 25.87 -1.79 7.26
C GLY A 10 25.41 -0.35 7.02
N GLY A 11 26.05 0.65 7.63
CA GLY A 11 25.70 2.05 7.40
C GLY A 11 24.21 2.32 7.65
N ARG A 12 23.46 2.79 6.62
CA ARG A 12 22.01 3.04 6.72
C ARG A 12 21.14 1.79 6.86
N ASN A 13 21.67 0.61 6.51
CA ASN A 13 21.00 -0.66 6.75
C ASN A 13 21.18 -1.04 8.23
N MET A 14 20.41 -0.41 9.11
CA MET A 14 20.37 -0.75 10.53
C MET A 14 18.95 -1.11 10.94
N SER A 15 18.84 -1.84 12.02
CA SER A 15 17.57 -2.15 12.67
C SER A 15 17.70 -1.87 14.15
N ILE A 16 16.77 -1.15 14.73
CA ILE A 16 16.69 -0.82 16.14
C ILE A 16 15.86 -1.88 16.82
N ARG A 17 16.33 -2.41 17.94
CA ARG A 17 15.69 -3.49 18.73
C ARG A 17 15.56 -3.11 20.19
N GLY A 18 14.80 -3.88 20.94
CA GLY A 18 14.73 -3.71 22.39
C GLY A 18 16.12 -3.77 23.04
N GLY A 19 16.41 -2.78 23.87
CA GLY A 19 17.71 -2.57 24.51
C GLY A 19 18.67 -1.64 23.76
N ASP A 20 18.39 -1.32 22.49
CA ASP A 20 19.19 -0.33 21.75
C ASP A 20 18.93 1.09 22.25
N LYS A 21 19.97 1.92 22.17
CA LYS A 21 19.88 3.37 22.43
C LYS A 21 19.89 4.16 21.13
N VAL A 22 18.96 5.07 21.00
CA VAL A 22 18.88 6.00 19.87
C VAL A 22 19.27 7.38 20.37
N VAL A 23 20.25 7.99 19.74
CA VAL A 23 20.67 9.36 20.02
C VAL A 23 20.11 10.27 18.95
N GLU A 24 19.25 11.21 19.35
CA GLU A 24 18.66 12.20 18.47
C GLU A 24 19.68 13.30 18.09
N VAL A 25 19.33 14.11 17.09
CA VAL A 25 20.20 15.19 16.60
C VAL A 25 20.52 16.23 17.67
N ASP A 26 19.61 16.45 18.60
CA ASP A 26 19.77 17.36 19.73
C ASP A 26 20.54 16.75 20.93
N GLY A 27 20.99 15.49 20.79
CA GLY A 27 21.69 14.74 21.85
C GLY A 27 20.77 14.02 22.83
N THR A 28 19.45 14.12 22.70
CA THR A 28 18.51 13.36 23.52
C THR A 28 18.69 11.87 23.27
N VAL A 29 18.75 11.08 24.33
CA VAL A 29 18.89 9.63 24.26
C VAL A 29 17.56 8.95 24.57
N GLN A 30 17.14 8.06 23.69
CA GLN A 30 15.95 7.24 23.86
C GLN A 30 16.35 5.78 23.99
N ASP A 31 15.80 5.09 24.98
CA ASP A 31 15.94 3.64 25.13
C ASP A 31 14.82 2.93 24.38
N CYS A 32 15.18 2.02 23.49
CA CYS A 32 14.20 1.21 22.78
C CYS A 32 13.66 0.10 23.66
N THR A 33 12.35 0.10 23.90
CA THR A 33 11.67 -0.87 24.79
C THR A 33 10.89 -1.94 24.03
N PHE A 34 11.22 -2.20 22.77
CA PHE A 34 10.53 -3.23 21.99
C PHE A 34 10.66 -4.62 22.63
N ALA A 35 9.55 -5.36 22.58
CA ALA A 35 9.57 -6.77 22.96
C ALA A 35 10.52 -7.59 22.07
N PRO A 36 11.08 -8.69 22.58
CA PRO A 36 11.94 -9.56 21.78
C PRO A 36 11.31 -9.97 20.44
N GLY A 37 12.10 -9.93 19.36
CA GLY A 37 11.64 -10.22 18.00
C GLY A 37 11.12 -9.00 17.22
N ASN A 38 10.72 -7.93 17.89
CA ASN A 38 10.32 -6.68 17.24
C ASN A 38 11.53 -5.81 16.90
N TYR A 39 11.42 -5.10 15.77
CA TYR A 39 12.46 -4.17 15.33
C TYR A 39 11.86 -3.03 14.50
N LEU A 40 12.61 -1.94 14.38
CA LEU A 40 12.34 -0.83 13.46
C LEU A 40 13.52 -0.66 12.51
N ASN A 41 13.26 -0.49 11.23
CA ASN A 41 14.26 -0.07 10.25
C ASN A 41 14.14 1.46 10.05
N PRO A 42 15.02 2.28 10.62
CA PRO A 42 14.94 3.75 10.47
C PRO A 42 15.42 4.24 9.11
N GLY A 43 16.08 3.39 8.34
CA GLY A 43 16.53 3.64 6.98
C GLY A 43 15.77 2.83 5.94
N PRO A 44 16.46 2.12 5.02
CA PRO A 44 15.82 1.23 4.06
C PRO A 44 15.03 0.13 4.78
N TRP A 45 13.91 -0.28 4.20
CA TRP A 45 13.02 -1.30 4.81
C TRP A 45 12.49 -2.34 3.83
N ARG A 46 12.75 -2.16 2.53
CA ARG A 46 12.30 -3.07 1.48
C ARG A 46 13.33 -3.21 0.37
N ILE A 47 13.30 -4.35 -0.32
CA ILE A 47 14.19 -4.67 -1.43
C ILE A 47 13.31 -5.07 -2.62
N PRO A 48 13.11 -4.19 -3.62
CA PRO A 48 12.43 -4.55 -4.86
C PRO A 48 13.18 -5.65 -5.61
N TYR A 49 12.45 -6.51 -6.34
CA TYR A 49 13.05 -7.66 -7.02
C TYR A 49 14.11 -7.28 -8.07
N HIS A 50 14.04 -6.07 -8.62
CA HIS A 50 15.01 -5.58 -9.60
C HIS A 50 16.36 -5.15 -8.98
N HIS A 51 16.44 -5.05 -7.64
CA HIS A 51 17.70 -4.82 -6.92
C HIS A 51 18.58 -6.08 -6.89
N ARG A 52 18.88 -6.61 -8.07
CA ARG A 52 19.54 -7.92 -8.27
C ARG A 52 20.87 -8.06 -7.56
N ALA A 53 21.69 -6.99 -7.55
CA ALA A 53 22.98 -7.01 -6.87
C ALA A 53 22.80 -7.23 -5.37
N LEU A 54 21.89 -6.49 -4.72
CA LEU A 54 21.62 -6.64 -3.28
C LEU A 54 21.05 -8.03 -2.97
N LEU A 55 20.09 -8.50 -3.77
CA LEU A 55 19.51 -9.84 -3.61
C LEU A 55 20.56 -10.95 -3.82
N HIS A 56 21.49 -10.77 -4.76
CA HIS A 56 22.63 -11.68 -4.94
C HIS A 56 23.47 -11.77 -3.66
N TYR A 57 23.84 -10.63 -3.08
CA TYR A 57 24.63 -10.62 -1.86
C TYR A 57 23.85 -11.16 -0.65
N CYS A 58 22.57 -10.88 -0.53
CA CYS A 58 21.72 -11.52 0.47
C CYS A 58 21.82 -13.05 0.38
N LYS A 59 21.65 -13.61 -0.82
CA LYS A 59 21.80 -15.05 -1.06
C LYS A 59 23.20 -15.54 -0.73
N LYS A 60 24.25 -14.84 -1.19
CA LYS A 60 25.65 -15.21 -1.01
C LYS A 60 26.05 -15.30 0.45
N PHE A 61 25.55 -14.39 1.30
CA PHE A 61 25.87 -14.31 2.71
C PHE A 61 24.81 -14.96 3.64
N GLY A 62 23.86 -15.67 3.08
CA GLY A 62 22.85 -16.39 3.86
C GLY A 62 21.91 -15.47 4.64
N VAL A 63 21.60 -14.29 4.10
CA VAL A 63 20.54 -13.42 4.64
C VAL A 63 19.20 -14.03 4.25
N ALA A 64 18.44 -14.50 5.21
CA ALA A 64 17.10 -14.99 4.98
C ALA A 64 16.19 -13.83 4.57
N LEU A 65 15.38 -14.04 3.52
CA LEU A 65 14.45 -13.04 2.99
C LEU A 65 13.02 -13.56 3.13
N GLU A 66 12.11 -12.62 3.35
CA GLU A 66 10.66 -12.85 3.33
C GLU A 66 9.98 -11.81 2.43
N PRO A 67 8.74 -12.08 1.93
CA PRO A 67 7.99 -11.11 1.18
C PRO A 67 7.69 -9.85 2.01
N PHE A 68 7.88 -8.69 1.40
CA PHE A 68 7.49 -7.41 1.98
C PHE A 68 6.16 -6.95 1.39
N ILE A 69 5.19 -6.67 2.26
CA ILE A 69 3.86 -6.19 1.85
C ILE A 69 3.84 -4.67 1.89
N GLN A 70 4.07 -4.05 0.73
CA GLN A 70 4.05 -2.59 0.61
C GLN A 70 2.65 -2.02 0.82
N MET A 71 1.63 -2.72 0.33
CA MET A 71 0.25 -2.26 0.32
C MET A 71 -0.65 -3.31 0.97
N ASN A 72 -0.98 -3.09 2.24
CA ASN A 72 -1.90 -3.96 2.94
C ASN A 72 -3.34 -3.52 2.67
N GLN A 73 -4.03 -4.22 1.79
CA GLN A 73 -5.43 -3.98 1.44
C GLN A 73 -6.39 -4.12 2.64
N GLN A 74 -5.96 -4.79 3.70
CA GLN A 74 -6.74 -4.96 4.94
C GLN A 74 -6.39 -3.91 6.00
N ALA A 75 -5.41 -3.04 5.74
CA ALA A 75 -5.06 -1.98 6.68
C ALA A 75 -6.27 -1.13 7.03
N LEU A 76 -6.32 -0.67 8.27
CA LEU A 76 -7.32 0.28 8.74
C LEU A 76 -6.73 1.69 8.65
N VAL A 77 -7.53 2.59 8.11
CA VAL A 77 -7.23 4.02 8.05
C VAL A 77 -8.33 4.78 8.77
N GLN A 78 -7.98 5.84 9.47
CA GLN A 78 -8.91 6.59 10.31
C GLN A 78 -8.79 8.09 10.05
N SER A 79 -9.93 8.77 10.07
CA SER A 79 -10.01 10.21 10.06
C SER A 79 -11.06 10.66 11.08
N SER A 80 -10.71 11.64 11.90
CA SER A 80 -11.67 12.27 12.82
C SER A 80 -12.69 13.17 12.10
N LYS A 81 -12.47 13.45 10.81
CA LYS A 81 -13.29 14.39 10.02
C LYS A 81 -14.41 13.72 9.24
N ALA A 82 -14.39 12.40 9.12
CA ALA A 82 -15.38 11.65 8.35
C ALA A 82 -15.64 10.28 8.94
N PHE A 83 -16.64 9.55 8.43
CA PHE A 83 -17.02 8.19 8.84
C PHE A 83 -17.38 8.07 10.33
N GLY A 84 -17.78 9.18 10.98
CA GLY A 84 -18.00 9.22 12.41
C GLY A 84 -16.77 8.91 13.26
N GLY A 85 -15.57 9.15 12.73
CA GLY A 85 -14.29 8.83 13.38
C GLY A 85 -13.96 7.34 13.44
N LYS A 86 -14.70 6.49 12.74
CA LYS A 86 -14.48 5.03 12.72
C LYS A 86 -13.36 4.66 11.75
N PRO A 87 -12.54 3.66 12.10
CA PRO A 87 -11.55 3.11 11.17
C PRO A 87 -12.24 2.44 9.98
N MET A 88 -11.74 2.71 8.78
CA MET A 88 -12.21 2.14 7.52
C MET A 88 -11.13 1.28 6.89
N ARG A 89 -11.50 0.25 6.13
CA ARG A 89 -10.52 -0.57 5.41
C ARG A 89 -9.98 0.17 4.19
N TYR A 90 -8.67 0.16 4.04
CA TYR A 90 -7.98 0.81 2.92
C TYR A 90 -8.58 0.40 1.57
N ARG A 91 -8.82 -0.90 1.33
CA ARG A 91 -9.38 -1.39 0.07
C ARG A 91 -10.76 -0.84 -0.24
N GLU A 92 -11.59 -0.59 0.77
CA GLU A 92 -12.94 -0.04 0.58
C GLU A 92 -12.83 1.39 0.06
N LEU A 93 -12.03 2.21 0.73
CA LEU A 93 -11.84 3.60 0.33
C LEU A 93 -11.13 3.75 -1.01
N HIS A 94 -10.17 2.87 -1.32
CA HIS A 94 -9.48 2.86 -2.61
C HIS A 94 -10.44 2.52 -3.75
N ALA A 95 -11.24 1.46 -3.60
CA ALA A 95 -12.23 1.08 -4.59
C ALA A 95 -13.33 2.13 -4.77
N ASP A 96 -13.76 2.76 -3.68
CA ASP A 96 -14.78 3.81 -3.71
C ASP A 96 -14.23 5.10 -4.33
N TRP A 97 -12.95 5.41 -4.12
CA TRP A 97 -12.27 6.50 -4.84
C TRP A 97 -12.29 6.25 -6.35
N ASP A 98 -11.77 5.11 -6.79
CA ASP A 98 -11.72 4.76 -8.22
C ASP A 98 -13.11 4.76 -8.86
N GLY A 99 -14.09 4.17 -8.19
CA GLY A 99 -15.46 4.08 -8.67
C GLY A 99 -16.13 5.43 -8.83
N ASN A 100 -16.03 6.30 -7.81
CA ASN A 100 -16.62 7.63 -7.88
C ASN A 100 -15.93 8.55 -8.89
N VAL A 101 -14.60 8.50 -9.00
CA VAL A 101 -13.85 9.25 -10.01
C VAL A 101 -14.22 8.79 -11.42
N ALA A 102 -14.34 7.48 -11.65
CA ALA A 102 -14.77 6.92 -12.93
C ALA A 102 -16.19 7.37 -13.30
N GLU A 103 -17.12 7.38 -12.34
CA GLU A 103 -18.48 7.87 -12.56
C GLU A 103 -18.48 9.38 -12.93
N LEU A 104 -17.70 10.20 -12.22
CA LEU A 104 -17.59 11.62 -12.53
C LEU A 104 -17.06 11.88 -13.94
N LEU A 105 -16.04 11.12 -14.36
CA LEU A 105 -15.48 11.22 -15.71
C LEU A 105 -16.49 10.73 -16.77
N ALA A 106 -17.23 9.66 -16.50
CA ALA A 106 -18.29 9.20 -17.39
C ALA A 106 -19.38 10.27 -17.57
N LYS A 107 -19.80 10.92 -16.48
CA LYS A 107 -20.73 12.05 -16.54
C LYS A 107 -20.17 13.25 -17.30
N ALA A 108 -18.87 13.54 -17.18
CA ALA A 108 -18.24 14.62 -17.94
C ALA A 108 -18.27 14.33 -19.46
N ILE A 109 -18.07 13.07 -19.85
CA ILE A 109 -18.23 12.64 -21.25
C ILE A 109 -19.69 12.82 -21.71
N ASP A 110 -20.66 12.32 -20.94
CA ASP A 110 -22.08 12.39 -21.28
C ASP A 110 -22.58 13.85 -21.41
N ASN A 111 -22.01 14.75 -20.61
CA ASN A 111 -22.29 16.19 -20.65
C ASN A 111 -21.42 16.96 -21.66
N ARG A 112 -20.71 16.28 -22.56
CA ARG A 112 -19.79 16.87 -23.55
C ARG A 112 -18.68 17.75 -22.98
N GLY A 113 -18.36 17.58 -21.72
CA GLY A 113 -17.31 18.36 -21.04
C GLY A 113 -15.89 18.08 -21.54
N LEU A 114 -15.70 17.03 -22.33
CA LEU A 114 -14.41 16.63 -22.91
C LEU A 114 -14.34 16.80 -24.44
N ASP A 115 -15.36 17.35 -25.10
CA ASP A 115 -15.42 17.46 -26.56
C ASP A 115 -14.26 18.29 -27.17
N SER A 116 -13.69 19.20 -26.40
CA SER A 116 -12.52 19.98 -26.85
C SER A 116 -11.19 19.20 -26.69
N ALA A 117 -11.16 18.10 -25.91
CA ALA A 117 -9.96 17.36 -25.60
C ALA A 117 -9.83 16.05 -26.38
N MET A 118 -10.93 15.50 -26.91
CA MET A 118 -10.93 14.21 -27.60
C MET A 118 -12.05 14.08 -28.62
N THR A 119 -11.87 13.14 -29.54
CA THR A 119 -12.92 12.79 -30.52
C THR A 119 -14.05 12.01 -29.83
N LYS A 120 -15.22 11.98 -30.49
CA LYS A 120 -16.35 11.17 -30.00
C LYS A 120 -15.99 9.70 -29.89
N GLU A 121 -15.25 9.17 -30.84
CA GLU A 121 -14.83 7.76 -30.83
C GLU A 121 -13.89 7.46 -29.63
N ASP A 122 -12.98 8.36 -29.31
CA ASP A 122 -12.10 8.21 -28.15
C ASP A 122 -12.87 8.36 -26.83
N ALA A 123 -13.85 9.25 -26.78
CA ALA A 123 -14.75 9.39 -25.65
C ALA A 123 -15.55 8.10 -25.38
N ASP A 124 -16.06 7.45 -26.43
CA ASP A 124 -16.78 6.16 -26.32
C ASP A 124 -15.83 5.04 -25.82
N ARG A 125 -14.60 4.99 -26.31
CA ARG A 125 -13.58 4.04 -25.82
C ARG A 125 -13.23 4.31 -24.37
N LEU A 126 -12.99 5.56 -23.99
CA LEU A 126 -12.71 5.95 -22.61
C LEU A 126 -13.86 5.57 -21.67
N ARG A 127 -15.10 5.79 -22.10
CA ARG A 127 -16.29 5.43 -21.34
C ARG A 127 -16.33 3.93 -21.01
N ILE A 128 -15.99 3.06 -21.96
CA ILE A 128 -15.89 1.63 -21.72
C ILE A 128 -14.76 1.31 -20.71
N ALA A 129 -13.60 1.93 -20.87
CA ALA A 129 -12.49 1.76 -19.95
C ALA A 129 -12.84 2.20 -18.51
N LEU A 130 -13.54 3.33 -18.36
CA LEU A 130 -14.00 3.84 -17.07
C LEU A 130 -14.96 2.86 -16.37
N ARG A 131 -15.87 2.22 -17.14
CA ARG A 131 -16.76 1.22 -16.58
C ARG A 131 -16.00 0.04 -15.98
N GLU A 132 -14.97 -0.42 -16.68
CA GLU A 132 -14.12 -1.51 -16.19
C GLU A 132 -13.24 -1.06 -15.01
N TRP A 133 -12.55 0.09 -15.14
CA TRP A 133 -11.68 0.63 -14.11
C TRP A 133 -12.42 0.99 -12.82
N GLY A 134 -13.58 1.65 -12.90
CA GLY A 134 -14.40 2.06 -11.76
C GLY A 134 -15.36 0.98 -11.25
N ALA A 135 -15.44 -0.19 -11.88
CA ALA A 135 -16.46 -1.21 -11.60
C ALA A 135 -17.90 -0.66 -11.65
N LEU A 136 -18.15 0.26 -12.62
CA LEU A 136 -19.46 0.89 -12.79
C LEU A 136 -20.50 -0.12 -13.29
N ASP A 137 -21.75 0.17 -13.00
CA ASP A 137 -22.89 -0.61 -13.50
C ASP A 137 -23.16 -0.33 -15.00
N GLN A 138 -24.26 -0.88 -15.52
CA GLN A 138 -24.65 -0.70 -16.92
C GLN A 138 -25.00 0.75 -17.28
N ASN A 139 -25.39 1.55 -16.27
CA ASN A 139 -25.74 2.96 -16.40
C ASN A 139 -24.54 3.90 -16.08
N PHE A 140 -23.34 3.34 -16.02
CA PHE A 140 -22.11 4.06 -15.67
C PHE A 140 -22.14 4.71 -14.27
N LYS A 141 -22.88 4.12 -13.33
CA LYS A 141 -22.94 4.53 -11.94
C LYS A 141 -22.11 3.62 -11.07
N TYR A 142 -21.45 4.19 -10.08
CA TYR A 142 -20.81 3.46 -9.02
C TYR A 142 -21.85 3.15 -7.93
N SER A 143 -22.17 1.90 -7.76
CA SER A 143 -23.29 1.47 -6.91
C SER A 143 -22.98 0.15 -6.21
N LYS A 144 -23.85 -0.21 -5.23
CA LYS A 144 -23.86 -1.53 -4.59
C LYS A 144 -24.14 -2.60 -5.63
N ASN A 145 -23.12 -3.36 -6.00
CA ASN A 145 -23.26 -4.49 -6.92
C ASN A 145 -22.13 -5.51 -6.72
N TYR A 146 -22.18 -6.61 -7.44
CA TYR A 146 -21.18 -7.67 -7.37
C TYR A 146 -19.78 -7.17 -7.78
N ARG A 147 -19.66 -6.35 -8.82
CA ARG A 147 -18.38 -5.89 -9.36
C ARG A 147 -17.68 -4.93 -8.40
N SER A 148 -18.39 -3.96 -7.83
CA SER A 148 -17.84 -3.03 -6.84
C SER A 148 -17.43 -3.79 -5.58
N SER A 149 -18.24 -4.75 -5.13
CA SER A 149 -17.97 -5.53 -3.92
C SER A 149 -16.80 -6.50 -4.07
N ARG A 150 -16.48 -6.98 -5.28
CA ARG A 150 -15.24 -7.75 -5.52
C ARG A 150 -13.97 -6.95 -5.23
N ARG A 151 -14.03 -5.62 -5.29
CA ARG A 151 -12.90 -4.74 -4.97
C ARG A 151 -12.93 -4.29 -3.52
N ARG A 152 -14.09 -3.88 -3.05
CA ARG A 152 -14.29 -3.38 -1.68
C ARG A 152 -14.24 -4.50 -0.63
N GLY A 153 -14.78 -5.62 -0.96
CA GLY A 153 -15.23 -6.69 -0.09
C GLY A 153 -16.76 -6.74 -0.07
N PHE A 154 -17.28 -7.91 0.22
CA PHE A 154 -18.71 -8.14 0.38
C PHE A 154 -19.13 -7.89 1.83
N GLU A 155 -20.39 -7.53 2.06
CA GLU A 155 -21.00 -7.58 3.38
C GLU A 155 -20.99 -9.03 3.91
N ARG A 156 -21.40 -9.97 3.05
CA ARG A 156 -21.23 -11.41 3.25
C ARG A 156 -20.58 -12.00 2.00
N ALA A 157 -19.35 -12.48 2.14
CA ALA A 157 -18.65 -13.15 1.04
C ALA A 157 -19.33 -14.49 0.70
N GLN A 158 -19.23 -14.87 -0.57
CA GLN A 158 -19.58 -16.20 -1.00
C GLN A 158 -18.69 -17.23 -0.28
N GLY A 159 -19.31 -18.21 0.34
CA GLY A 159 -18.61 -19.34 0.94
C GLY A 159 -18.20 -20.39 -0.10
N GLY A 160 -17.41 -21.37 0.33
CA GLY A 160 -17.14 -22.56 -0.47
C GLY A 160 -18.36 -23.50 -0.52
N GLY A 161 -18.51 -24.23 -1.60
CA GLY A 161 -19.60 -25.22 -1.75
C GLY A 161 -20.96 -24.57 -2.01
N VAL A 162 -21.98 -25.09 -1.36
CA VAL A 162 -23.41 -24.71 -1.57
C VAL A 162 -23.85 -23.57 -0.64
N LEU A 163 -22.96 -22.74 -0.20
CA LEU A 163 -23.33 -21.57 0.64
C LEU A 163 -23.91 -20.46 -0.24
N GLY A 164 -24.94 -19.80 0.28
CA GLY A 164 -25.77 -18.87 -0.47
C GLY A 164 -25.01 -17.73 -1.16
N GLU A 165 -25.73 -17.01 -2.01
CA GLU A 165 -25.21 -15.88 -2.79
C GLU A 165 -24.49 -14.84 -1.90
N PRO A 166 -23.42 -14.22 -2.39
CA PRO A 166 -22.74 -13.16 -1.68
C PRO A 166 -23.65 -11.94 -1.56
N ILE A 167 -23.58 -11.23 -0.44
CA ILE A 167 -24.28 -9.97 -0.26
C ILE A 167 -23.31 -8.83 -0.58
N PRO A 168 -23.59 -8.03 -1.63
CA PRO A 168 -22.79 -6.86 -1.94
C PRO A 168 -22.78 -5.84 -0.80
N SER A 169 -21.66 -5.14 -0.61
CA SER A 169 -21.53 -4.05 0.36
C SER A 169 -21.87 -2.69 -0.24
N ASP A 170 -22.32 -1.77 0.61
CA ASP A 170 -22.63 -0.40 0.20
C ASP A 170 -21.36 0.45 0.05
N PRO A 171 -21.18 1.19 -1.06
CA PRO A 171 -20.12 2.18 -1.20
C PRO A 171 -20.24 3.29 -0.15
N HIS A 172 -19.09 3.79 0.31
CA HIS A 172 -19.05 5.01 1.11
C HIS A 172 -19.39 6.24 0.26
N ALA A 173 -20.00 7.25 0.87
CA ALA A 173 -20.26 8.50 0.18
C ALA A 173 -18.94 9.17 -0.24
N PHE A 174 -18.86 9.62 -1.50
CA PHE A 174 -17.65 10.25 -2.01
C PHE A 174 -17.26 11.51 -1.23
N LYS A 175 -18.26 12.24 -0.76
CA LYS A 175 -18.06 13.40 0.11
C LYS A 175 -17.27 13.03 1.39
N ASP A 176 -17.58 11.91 2.02
CA ASP A 176 -16.88 11.47 3.24
C ASP A 176 -15.41 11.15 2.93
N ILE A 177 -15.12 10.56 1.76
CA ILE A 177 -13.74 10.30 1.33
C ILE A 177 -12.99 11.61 1.14
N LEU A 178 -13.61 12.61 0.52
CA LEU A 178 -13.01 13.93 0.31
C LEU A 178 -12.79 14.67 1.63
N ASP A 179 -13.77 14.70 2.51
CA ASP A 179 -13.70 15.36 3.81
C ASP A 179 -12.66 14.72 4.74
N SER A 180 -12.47 13.40 4.63
CA SER A 180 -11.52 12.65 5.44
C SER A 180 -10.06 13.04 5.22
N GLY A 181 -9.72 13.55 4.04
CA GLY A 181 -8.34 13.76 3.59
C GLY A 181 -7.59 12.47 3.25
N ILE A 182 -8.18 11.29 3.46
CA ILE A 182 -7.58 9.97 3.17
C ILE A 182 -7.34 9.79 1.67
N TRP A 183 -8.08 10.51 0.81
CA TRP A 183 -7.86 10.48 -0.63
C TRP A 183 -6.41 10.75 -1.04
N ARG A 184 -5.64 11.50 -0.25
CA ARG A 184 -4.21 11.72 -0.50
C ARG A 184 -3.40 10.42 -0.50
N THR A 185 -3.85 9.44 0.27
CA THR A 185 -3.21 8.12 0.33
C THR A 185 -3.78 7.17 -0.71
N VAL A 186 -5.11 7.13 -0.88
CA VAL A 186 -5.74 6.19 -1.81
C VAL A 186 -5.57 6.57 -3.29
N ALA A 187 -5.38 7.85 -3.59
CA ALA A 187 -5.11 8.32 -4.95
C ALA A 187 -3.64 8.16 -5.39
N GLN A 188 -2.76 7.74 -4.48
CA GLN A 188 -1.35 7.53 -4.84
C GLN A 188 -1.16 6.23 -5.63
N HIS A 189 -0.40 6.33 -6.71
CA HIS A 189 0.12 5.16 -7.41
C HIS A 189 1.49 4.76 -6.86
N MET A 190 1.84 3.49 -7.01
CA MET A 190 3.17 3.02 -6.65
C MET A 190 4.20 3.52 -7.64
N ASN A 191 5.31 4.05 -7.11
CA ASN A 191 6.47 4.41 -7.90
C ASN A 191 7.21 3.17 -8.39
N ILE A 192 8.04 3.33 -9.42
CA ILE A 192 8.87 2.25 -9.97
C ILE A 192 9.77 1.60 -8.91
N ASP A 193 10.22 2.39 -7.93
CA ASP A 193 11.03 1.91 -6.80
C ASP A 193 10.28 0.96 -5.86
N HIS A 194 8.96 0.88 -6.01
CA HIS A 194 8.08 0.01 -5.23
C HIS A 194 7.53 -1.17 -6.03
N GLN A 195 8.17 -1.48 -7.16
CA GLN A 195 7.74 -2.56 -8.04
C GLN A 195 7.75 -3.91 -7.31
N HIS A 196 6.62 -4.60 -7.33
CA HIS A 196 6.49 -5.98 -6.85
C HIS A 196 7.29 -6.97 -7.73
N ALA A 197 7.81 -8.09 -7.23
CA ALA A 197 7.74 -8.48 -5.82
C ALA A 197 8.81 -7.72 -5.00
N MET A 198 8.48 -7.47 -3.73
CA MET A 198 9.41 -6.87 -2.78
C MET A 198 9.72 -7.84 -1.65
N PHE A 199 10.90 -7.68 -1.07
CA PHE A 199 11.42 -8.53 -0.01
C PHE A 199 11.94 -7.67 1.14
N GLN A 200 12.06 -8.30 2.30
CA GLN A 200 12.78 -7.76 3.45
C GLN A 200 13.61 -8.88 4.09
N PRO A 201 14.74 -8.54 4.75
CA PRO A 201 15.46 -9.53 5.55
C PRO A 201 14.67 -9.89 6.80
N VAL A 202 14.60 -11.17 7.08
CA VAL A 202 14.09 -11.68 8.37
C VAL A 202 14.96 -11.11 9.49
N GLY A 203 14.34 -10.43 10.45
CA GLY A 203 15.06 -9.74 11.52
C GLY A 203 15.55 -8.33 11.17
N GLY A 204 15.09 -7.76 10.05
CA GLY A 204 15.34 -6.37 9.65
C GLY A 204 16.57 -6.15 8.77
N MET A 205 16.69 -4.95 8.22
CA MET A 205 17.73 -4.58 7.25
C MET A 205 19.15 -4.66 7.82
N GLY A 206 19.31 -4.50 9.12
CA GLY A 206 20.60 -4.66 9.82
C GLY A 206 21.24 -6.03 9.63
N MET A 207 20.43 -7.06 9.35
CA MET A 207 20.93 -8.43 9.11
C MET A 207 21.86 -8.51 7.89
N ILE A 208 21.72 -7.62 6.92
CA ILE A 208 22.62 -7.57 5.77
C ILE A 208 24.04 -7.25 6.21
N GLY A 209 24.24 -6.20 7.02
CA GLY A 209 25.54 -5.83 7.55
C GLY A 209 26.15 -6.89 8.45
N ILE A 210 25.35 -7.46 9.36
CA ILE A 210 25.74 -8.52 10.28
C ILE A 210 26.24 -9.75 9.52
N LYS A 211 25.49 -10.23 8.54
CA LYS A 211 25.86 -11.43 7.76
C LYS A 211 27.05 -11.18 6.84
N LEU A 212 27.18 -9.96 6.30
CA LEU A 212 28.31 -9.59 5.46
C LEU A 212 29.64 -9.62 6.21
N THR A 213 29.64 -9.22 7.46
CA THR A 213 30.87 -9.12 8.29
C THR A 213 31.15 -10.34 9.15
N GLY A 214 30.19 -11.28 9.25
CA GLY A 214 30.27 -12.42 10.17
C GLY A 214 30.21 -12.03 11.66
N LYS A 215 29.99 -10.76 11.99
CA LYS A 215 29.81 -10.34 13.38
C LYS A 215 28.44 -10.82 13.88
N LYS A 216 28.41 -11.30 15.13
CA LYS A 216 27.14 -11.49 15.84
C LYS A 216 26.61 -10.11 16.23
N GLY A 217 25.35 -9.85 15.91
CA GLY A 217 24.63 -8.66 16.37
C GLY A 217 24.26 -8.76 17.83
#